data_6d2ab0948dbd43d9f6bf2e107c623c7f
#
_entry.id   6d2ab0948dbd43d9f6bf2e107c623c7f
#
_cell.length_a   1.000
_cell.length_b   1.000
_cell.length_c   1.000
_cell.angle_alpha   90.00
_cell.angle_beta   90.00
_cell.angle_gamma   90.00
#
_symmetry.space_group_name_H-M   'P 1'
#
loop_
_entity.id
_entity.type
_entity.pdbx_description
1 polymer ?
#
loop_
_entity_poly.entity_id
_entity_poly.type
_entity_poly.pdbx_seq_one_letter_code
_entity_poly.pdbx_strand_id
1 'polypeptide(L)'
;MNQKITLYHGSEQIIESPAFGLGKQNNDFGLGFYCTESEELAKEWAVSSLRNGFVNRYSLDTEYLKILNLNNPDYTILNWIAVLVAHRLFSIKSPAAQRAKRYLIDNFGVNVNAYDLIIGYRADDSYFDFAASFLNNGISVQQLANAMRLGKLGEQIVIKSKYAFSLLHYDGFSIAEKEKYYVRRKAQNDEADQLYSDILEEETDGLYILDIIRGGIQNDDPRIPRNLSE
;
A
#
# COMPACT_ATOMS: atom_id res chain seq x y z
N MET A 1 13.07 5.15 23.82
CA MET A 1 12.81 6.55 23.41
C MET A 1 11.33 6.63 23.09
N ASN A 2 10.61 7.53 23.77
CA ASN A 2 9.20 7.77 23.42
C ASN A 2 9.16 8.27 21.98
N GLN A 3 8.64 7.47 21.08
CA GLN A 3 8.55 7.84 19.67
C GLN A 3 7.12 8.26 19.38
N LYS A 4 6.83 9.53 19.63
CA LYS A 4 5.56 10.14 19.25
C LYS A 4 5.66 10.52 17.78
N ILE A 5 4.77 9.97 16.96
CA ILE A 5 4.67 10.28 15.53
C ILE A 5 3.45 11.14 15.24
N THR A 6 3.53 11.96 14.19
CA THR A 6 2.39 12.74 13.68
C THR A 6 1.82 12.03 12.46
N LEU A 7 0.51 11.82 12.49
CA LEU A 7 -0.23 11.12 11.43
C LEU A 7 -1.28 12.04 10.81
N TYR A 8 -1.45 11.92 9.50
CA TYR A 8 -2.43 12.64 8.72
C TYR A 8 -3.39 11.67 8.02
N HIS A 9 -4.69 11.94 8.14
CA HIS A 9 -5.74 11.20 7.45
C HIS A 9 -6.54 12.14 6.55
N GLY A 10 -6.46 11.91 5.25
CA GLY A 10 -7.25 12.65 4.26
C GLY A 10 -8.66 12.07 4.11
N SER A 11 -9.68 12.90 4.26
CA SER A 11 -11.07 12.48 4.12
C SER A 11 -12.00 13.62 3.70
N GLU A 12 -13.22 13.30 3.29
CA GLU A 12 -14.28 14.30 3.01
C GLU A 12 -14.88 14.92 4.28
N GLN A 13 -14.48 14.44 5.46
CA GLN A 13 -15.03 14.86 6.75
C GLN A 13 -13.94 15.11 7.78
N ILE A 14 -14.25 15.96 8.75
CA ILE A 14 -13.45 16.08 9.96
C ILE A 14 -13.76 14.90 10.86
N ILE A 15 -12.72 14.16 11.27
CA ILE A 15 -12.83 12.95 12.10
C ILE A 15 -12.05 13.18 13.39
N GLU A 16 -12.70 13.77 14.39
CA GLU A 16 -12.06 14.06 15.69
C GLU A 16 -11.78 12.79 16.50
N SER A 17 -12.65 11.80 16.37
CA SER A 17 -12.56 10.53 17.10
C SER A 17 -12.77 9.36 16.14
N PRO A 18 -11.68 8.82 15.55
CA PRO A 18 -11.76 7.65 14.68
C PRO A 18 -12.29 6.44 15.45
N ALA A 19 -13.32 5.79 14.91
CA ALA A 19 -13.90 4.62 15.56
C ALA A 19 -13.27 3.32 15.05
N PHE A 20 -12.85 2.47 15.98
CA PHE A 20 -12.33 1.14 15.64
C PHE A 20 -13.40 0.29 14.91
N GLY A 21 -12.99 -0.38 13.85
CA GLY A 21 -13.88 -1.27 13.09
C GLY A 21 -14.71 -0.57 12.02
N LEU A 22 -14.64 0.77 11.93
CA LEU A 22 -15.19 1.52 10.80
C LEU A 22 -14.15 1.56 9.68
N GLY A 23 -14.61 1.35 8.47
CA GLY A 23 -13.75 1.36 7.28
C GLY A 23 -14.08 0.23 6.31
N LYS A 24 -13.38 0.21 5.18
CA LYS A 24 -13.56 -0.82 4.15
C LYS A 24 -12.63 -2.00 4.45
N GLN A 25 -13.18 -3.21 4.39
CA GLN A 25 -12.39 -4.45 4.53
C GLN A 25 -11.47 -4.71 3.33
N ASN A 26 -11.81 -4.13 2.17
CA ASN A 26 -11.10 -4.34 0.91
C ASN A 26 -10.06 -3.25 0.61
N ASN A 27 -9.44 -2.68 1.65
CA ASN A 27 -8.28 -1.81 1.51
C ASN A 27 -6.98 -2.64 1.47
N ASP A 28 -5.83 -2.02 1.14
CA ASP A 28 -4.55 -2.70 0.90
C ASP A 28 -4.13 -3.66 2.01
N PHE A 29 -4.33 -3.27 3.26
CA PHE A 29 -4.03 -4.07 4.47
C PHE A 29 -5.31 -4.50 5.21
N GLY A 30 -6.46 -4.52 4.51
CA GLY A 30 -7.76 -4.86 5.09
C GLY A 30 -8.35 -3.76 5.97
N LEU A 31 -9.14 -4.14 6.95
CA LEU A 31 -9.78 -3.20 7.87
C LEU A 31 -8.75 -2.47 8.73
N GLY A 32 -8.82 -1.15 8.81
CA GLY A 32 -7.95 -0.30 9.60
C GLY A 32 -8.21 1.19 9.37
N PHE A 33 -7.55 2.05 10.13
CA PHE A 33 -7.56 3.49 9.93
C PHE A 33 -6.27 3.91 9.22
N TYR A 34 -6.40 4.42 8.00
CA TYR A 34 -5.33 4.66 7.06
C TYR A 34 -4.82 6.08 7.15
N CYS A 35 -3.56 6.24 7.52
CA CYS A 35 -2.87 7.51 7.67
C CYS A 35 -1.56 7.54 6.87
N THR A 36 -0.89 8.68 6.88
CA THR A 36 0.48 8.88 6.40
C THR A 36 1.18 9.92 7.29
N GLU A 37 2.50 9.95 7.30
CA GLU A 37 3.28 11.03 7.92
C GLU A 37 3.42 12.26 7.01
N SER A 38 3.01 12.16 5.73
CA SER A 38 3.03 13.26 4.77
C SER A 38 1.68 13.98 4.72
N GLU A 39 1.64 15.23 5.20
CA GLU A 39 0.46 16.08 5.09
C GLU A 39 0.06 16.32 3.62
N GLU A 40 1.03 16.49 2.73
CA GLU A 40 0.79 16.72 1.30
C GLU A 40 0.13 15.49 0.65
N LEU A 41 0.59 14.28 0.99
CA LEU A 41 -0.05 13.05 0.52
C LEU A 41 -1.47 12.89 1.06
N ALA A 42 -1.69 13.22 2.33
CA ALA A 42 -3.03 13.20 2.92
C ALA A 42 -3.99 14.21 2.25
N LYS A 43 -3.48 15.37 1.78
CA LYS A 43 -4.28 16.34 1.01
C LYS A 43 -4.73 15.79 -0.34
N GLU A 44 -3.88 15.00 -1.01
CA GLU A 44 -4.26 14.32 -2.25
C GLU A 44 -5.35 13.26 -2.02
N TRP A 45 -5.31 12.56 -0.88
CA TRP A 45 -6.33 11.58 -0.53
C TRP A 45 -7.67 12.21 -0.15
N ALA A 46 -7.62 13.41 0.44
CA ALA A 46 -8.80 14.09 0.97
C ALA A 46 -9.76 14.62 -0.11
N VAL A 47 -9.24 14.95 -1.31
CA VAL A 47 -9.99 15.65 -2.34
C VAL A 47 -10.65 14.72 -3.35
N SER A 48 -11.77 15.17 -3.93
CA SER A 48 -12.39 14.58 -5.11
C SER A 48 -12.46 15.61 -6.26
N SER A 49 -12.90 15.19 -7.44
CA SER A 49 -13.15 16.12 -8.56
C SER A 49 -14.22 17.17 -8.25
N LEU A 50 -15.05 16.91 -7.24
CA LEU A 50 -16.21 17.73 -6.92
C LEU A 50 -16.03 18.60 -5.68
N ARG A 51 -15.17 18.16 -4.71
CA ARG A 51 -15.14 18.76 -3.37
C ARG A 51 -13.71 18.89 -2.83
N ASN A 52 -13.52 19.96 -2.05
CA ASN A 52 -12.40 20.06 -1.12
C ASN A 52 -12.53 18.97 -0.05
N GLY A 53 -11.41 18.64 0.58
CA GLY A 53 -11.37 17.66 1.66
C GLY A 53 -10.73 18.23 2.92
N PHE A 54 -10.61 17.38 3.92
CA PHE A 54 -10.00 17.70 5.20
C PHE A 54 -8.85 16.74 5.47
N VAL A 55 -7.74 17.29 5.94
CA VAL A 55 -6.62 16.53 6.48
C VAL A 55 -6.70 16.57 7.98
N ASN A 56 -7.11 15.47 8.57
CA ASN A 56 -7.19 15.30 10.01
C ASN A 56 -5.80 14.93 10.55
N ARG A 57 -5.32 15.66 11.53
CA ARG A 57 -4.01 15.47 12.15
C ARG A 57 -4.15 14.82 13.50
N TYR A 58 -3.30 13.81 13.75
CA TYR A 58 -3.24 13.08 15.00
C TYR A 58 -1.80 12.93 15.45
N SER A 59 -1.63 12.72 16.74
CA SER A 59 -0.39 12.20 17.31
C SER A 59 -0.62 10.83 17.90
N LEU A 60 0.40 9.97 17.81
CA LEU A 60 0.36 8.59 18.28
C LEU A 60 1.66 8.26 19.00
N ASP A 61 1.56 7.71 20.21
CA ASP A 61 2.69 7.12 20.90
C ASP A 61 2.85 5.67 20.45
N THR A 62 4.04 5.33 19.94
CA THR A 62 4.32 4.02 19.34
C THR A 62 5.16 3.12 20.25
N GLU A 63 5.52 3.55 21.47
CA GLU A 63 6.52 2.88 22.33
C GLU A 63 6.18 1.38 22.59
N TYR A 64 4.91 1.06 22.77
CA TYR A 64 4.48 -0.31 23.13
C TYR A 64 3.67 -0.98 22.01
N LEU A 65 3.67 -0.42 20.81
CA LEU A 65 2.93 -1.00 19.69
C LEU A 65 3.74 -2.08 18.98
N LYS A 66 3.06 -3.15 18.58
CA LYS A 66 3.60 -4.14 17.66
C LYS A 66 3.49 -3.60 16.25
N ILE A 67 4.62 -3.22 15.66
CA ILE A 67 4.69 -2.59 14.35
C ILE A 67 5.19 -3.60 13.33
N LEU A 68 4.42 -3.78 12.25
CA LEU A 68 4.85 -4.43 11.02
C LEU A 68 5.29 -3.35 10.04
N ASN A 69 6.59 -3.31 9.73
CA ASN A 69 7.10 -2.45 8.66
C ASN A 69 7.52 -3.32 7.47
N LEU A 70 6.68 -3.32 6.43
CA LEU A 70 6.93 -4.08 5.18
C LEU A 70 8.04 -3.47 4.32
N ASN A 71 8.53 -2.27 4.66
CA ASN A 71 9.66 -1.64 4.00
C ASN A 71 11.01 -2.09 4.59
N ASN A 72 11.00 -2.88 5.69
CA ASN A 72 12.23 -3.45 6.24
C ASN A 72 12.84 -4.49 5.30
N PRO A 73 14.20 -4.65 5.31
CA PRO A 73 14.92 -5.62 4.48
C PRO A 73 14.51 -7.08 4.67
N ASP A 74 13.82 -7.42 5.78
CA ASP A 74 13.32 -8.77 6.05
C ASP A 74 12.17 -9.17 5.12
N TYR A 75 11.53 -8.18 4.49
CA TYR A 75 10.43 -8.36 3.56
C TYR A 75 10.85 -8.07 2.12
N THR A 76 10.16 -8.71 1.21
CA THR A 76 10.34 -8.52 -0.23
C THR A 76 9.07 -7.96 -0.86
N ILE A 77 9.15 -7.55 -2.13
CA ILE A 77 7.97 -7.16 -2.91
C ILE A 77 6.88 -8.24 -2.92
N LEU A 78 7.28 -9.54 -2.81
CA LEU A 78 6.33 -10.65 -2.78
C LEU A 78 5.51 -10.70 -1.49
N ASN A 79 6.05 -10.25 -0.36
CA ASN A 79 5.29 -10.14 0.89
C ASN A 79 4.23 -9.04 0.77
N TRP A 80 4.62 -7.88 0.20
CA TRP A 80 3.68 -6.79 0.01
C TRP A 80 2.55 -7.17 -0.96
N ILE A 81 2.89 -7.75 -2.14
CA ILE A 81 1.87 -8.17 -3.12
C ILE A 81 0.96 -9.28 -2.56
N ALA A 82 1.50 -10.20 -1.75
CA ALA A 82 0.71 -11.24 -1.09
C ALA A 82 -0.33 -10.65 -0.13
N VAL A 83 0.05 -9.65 0.66
CA VAL A 83 -0.88 -8.91 1.53
C VAL A 83 -1.93 -8.16 0.71
N LEU A 84 -1.52 -7.45 -0.35
CA LEU A 84 -2.42 -6.72 -1.22
C LEU A 84 -3.48 -7.63 -1.85
N VAL A 85 -3.06 -8.76 -2.46
CA VAL A 85 -3.98 -9.68 -3.13
C VAL A 85 -4.85 -10.49 -2.17
N ALA A 86 -4.47 -10.59 -0.90
CA ALA A 86 -5.29 -11.20 0.14
C ALA A 86 -6.49 -10.31 0.52
N HIS A 87 -6.32 -8.98 0.49
CA HIS A 87 -7.31 -8.03 0.99
C HIS A 87 -8.11 -7.34 -0.10
N ARG A 88 -7.46 -6.98 -1.22
CA ARG A 88 -8.13 -6.27 -2.31
C ARG A 88 -8.90 -7.23 -3.25
N LEU A 89 -9.96 -6.71 -3.84
CA LEU A 89 -10.75 -7.43 -4.83
C LEU A 89 -10.11 -7.28 -6.20
N PHE A 90 -9.47 -8.34 -6.66
CA PHE A 90 -8.94 -8.43 -8.03
C PHE A 90 -9.88 -9.20 -8.93
N SER A 91 -10.15 -8.69 -10.12
CA SER A 91 -10.87 -9.42 -11.16
C SER A 91 -9.94 -10.46 -11.80
N ILE A 92 -9.70 -11.58 -11.10
CA ILE A 92 -8.84 -12.67 -11.56
C ILE A 92 -9.71 -13.74 -12.20
N LYS A 93 -9.67 -13.85 -13.53
CA LYS A 93 -10.52 -14.78 -14.30
C LYS A 93 -9.78 -16.07 -14.67
N SER A 94 -8.46 -16.01 -14.93
CA SER A 94 -7.71 -17.18 -15.37
C SER A 94 -7.41 -18.14 -14.21
N PRO A 95 -7.51 -19.47 -14.42
CA PRO A 95 -7.12 -20.46 -13.41
C PRO A 95 -5.65 -20.33 -12.98
N ALA A 96 -4.77 -19.93 -13.90
CA ALA A 96 -3.37 -19.70 -13.62
C ALA A 96 -3.17 -18.55 -12.63
N ALA A 97 -3.80 -17.40 -12.85
CA ALA A 97 -3.73 -16.26 -11.95
C ALA A 97 -4.40 -16.53 -10.59
N GLN A 98 -5.46 -17.32 -10.54
CA GLN A 98 -6.04 -17.79 -9.28
C GLN A 98 -5.08 -18.69 -8.50
N ARG A 99 -4.34 -19.56 -9.19
CA ARG A 99 -3.27 -20.37 -8.58
C ARG A 99 -2.13 -19.49 -8.09
N ALA A 100 -1.72 -18.51 -8.87
CA ALA A 100 -0.68 -17.54 -8.51
C ALA A 100 -1.06 -16.77 -7.25
N LYS A 101 -2.28 -16.24 -7.17
CA LYS A 101 -2.80 -15.57 -5.98
C LYS A 101 -2.73 -16.46 -4.74
N ARG A 102 -3.20 -17.70 -4.81
CA ARG A 102 -3.14 -18.64 -3.67
C ARG A 102 -1.70 -18.91 -3.27
N TYR A 103 -0.82 -19.18 -4.24
CA TYR A 103 0.59 -19.45 -3.98
C TYR A 103 1.28 -18.28 -3.25
N LEU A 104 1.02 -17.05 -3.68
CA LEU A 104 1.55 -15.84 -3.01
C LEU A 104 1.07 -15.74 -1.56
N ILE A 105 -0.23 -15.91 -1.33
CA ILE A 105 -0.79 -15.84 0.03
C ILE A 105 -0.21 -16.94 0.92
N ASP A 106 -0.08 -18.17 0.42
CA ASP A 106 0.35 -19.32 1.21
C ASP A 106 1.87 -19.28 1.53
N ASN A 107 2.70 -18.72 0.63
CA ASN A 107 4.16 -18.77 0.77
C ASN A 107 4.79 -17.42 1.18
N PHE A 108 4.15 -16.29 0.87
CA PHE A 108 4.67 -14.93 1.14
C PHE A 108 3.72 -14.09 2.00
N GLY A 109 2.57 -14.62 2.37
CA GLY A 109 1.57 -13.92 3.19
C GLY A 109 2.10 -13.55 4.57
N VAL A 110 1.73 -12.36 5.04
CA VAL A 110 2.03 -11.87 6.38
C VAL A 110 0.73 -11.67 7.14
N ASN A 111 0.66 -12.17 8.38
CA ASN A 111 -0.52 -11.98 9.22
C ASN A 111 -0.57 -10.54 9.77
N VAL A 112 -1.11 -9.63 8.98
CA VAL A 112 -1.25 -8.21 9.33
C VAL A 112 -2.13 -7.95 10.56
N ASN A 113 -3.00 -8.90 10.93
CA ASN A 113 -3.89 -8.76 12.08
C ASN A 113 -3.20 -9.08 13.44
N ALA A 114 -1.95 -9.56 13.40
CA ALA A 114 -1.14 -9.79 14.60
C ALA A 114 -0.45 -8.51 15.12
N TYR A 115 -0.61 -7.39 14.41
CA TYR A 115 0.09 -6.12 14.68
C TYR A 115 -0.88 -5.01 15.03
N ASP A 116 -0.40 -4.03 15.77
CA ASP A 116 -1.14 -2.82 16.14
C ASP A 116 -1.08 -1.77 15.03
N LEU A 117 0.08 -1.70 14.36
CA LEU A 117 0.38 -0.74 13.31
C LEU A 117 1.04 -1.45 12.12
N ILE A 118 0.69 -1.03 10.91
CA ILE A 118 1.34 -1.51 9.68
C ILE A 118 1.88 -0.31 8.92
N ILE A 119 3.12 -0.43 8.46
CA ILE A 119 3.80 0.53 7.59
C ILE A 119 4.08 -0.17 6.27
N GLY A 120 3.72 0.46 5.16
CA GLY A 120 3.98 -0.08 3.84
C GLY A 120 3.51 0.85 2.72
N TYR A 121 3.80 0.46 1.50
CA TYR A 121 3.39 1.25 0.33
C TYR A 121 1.88 1.25 0.15
N ARG A 122 1.38 2.37 -0.38
CA ARG A 122 0.01 2.49 -0.84
C ARG A 122 -0.11 1.91 -2.25
N ALA A 123 -1.10 1.07 -2.50
CA ALA A 123 -1.54 0.76 -3.85
C ALA A 123 -2.71 1.68 -4.22
N ASP A 124 -2.51 2.61 -5.13
CA ASP A 124 -3.63 3.30 -5.77
C ASP A 124 -4.16 2.49 -6.96
N ASP A 125 -5.17 3.02 -7.65
CA ASP A 125 -5.87 2.27 -8.70
C ASP A 125 -4.95 1.90 -9.87
N SER A 126 -3.96 2.72 -10.22
CA SER A 126 -2.99 2.46 -11.28
C SER A 126 -2.12 1.22 -11.00
N TYR A 127 -1.85 0.93 -9.74
CA TYR A 127 -1.01 -0.22 -9.35
C TYR A 127 -1.74 -1.55 -9.33
N PHE A 128 -3.07 -1.53 -9.41
CA PHE A 128 -3.83 -2.77 -9.59
C PHE A 128 -3.51 -3.44 -10.91
N ASP A 129 -3.20 -2.67 -11.96
CA ASP A 129 -2.84 -3.20 -13.27
C ASP A 129 -1.47 -3.90 -13.23
N PHE A 130 -0.50 -3.34 -12.50
CA PHE A 130 0.78 -4.01 -12.27
C PHE A 130 0.60 -5.33 -11.49
N ALA A 131 -0.17 -5.31 -10.41
CA ALA A 131 -0.44 -6.50 -9.62
C ALA A 131 -1.20 -7.57 -10.43
N ALA A 132 -2.20 -7.16 -11.20
CA ALA A 132 -2.96 -8.05 -12.08
C ALA A 132 -2.07 -8.62 -13.19
N SER A 133 -1.19 -7.81 -13.78
CA SER A 133 -0.25 -8.23 -14.82
C SER A 133 0.75 -9.24 -14.28
N PHE A 134 1.30 -9.02 -13.09
CA PHE A 134 2.20 -9.97 -12.43
C PHE A 134 1.49 -11.31 -12.16
N LEU A 135 0.28 -11.30 -11.60
CA LEU A 135 -0.52 -12.51 -11.37
C LEU A 135 -0.85 -13.28 -12.66
N ASN A 136 -1.00 -12.58 -13.77
CA ASN A 136 -1.25 -13.18 -15.09
C ASN A 136 0.04 -13.53 -15.85
N ASN A 137 1.22 -13.42 -15.20
CA ASN A 137 2.53 -13.70 -15.77
C ASN A 137 2.91 -12.74 -16.92
N GLY A 138 2.37 -11.52 -16.89
CA GLY A 138 2.61 -10.48 -17.91
C GLY A 138 3.86 -9.65 -17.64
N ILE A 139 4.25 -9.50 -16.37
CA ILE A 139 5.48 -8.80 -15.96
C ILE A 139 6.26 -9.64 -14.96
N SER A 140 7.57 -9.39 -14.89
CA SER A 140 8.47 -10.02 -13.92
C SER A 140 8.37 -9.35 -12.54
N VAL A 141 8.91 -10.00 -11.50
CA VAL A 141 9.01 -9.42 -10.16
C VAL A 141 9.92 -8.18 -10.14
N GLN A 142 10.92 -8.12 -11.02
CA GLN A 142 11.81 -6.98 -11.18
C GLN A 142 11.06 -5.78 -11.78
N GLN A 143 10.27 -6.00 -12.82
CA GLN A 143 9.40 -4.96 -13.40
C GLN A 143 8.37 -4.46 -12.39
N LEU A 144 7.74 -5.36 -11.63
CA LEU A 144 6.84 -4.99 -10.54
C LEU A 144 7.54 -4.11 -9.48
N ALA A 145 8.73 -4.48 -9.05
CA ALA A 145 9.51 -3.72 -8.08
C ALA A 145 9.93 -2.34 -8.63
N ASN A 146 10.30 -2.27 -9.90
CA ASN A 146 10.63 -1.00 -10.57
C ASN A 146 9.41 -0.08 -10.64
N ALA A 147 8.25 -0.60 -11.03
CA ALA A 147 7.00 0.16 -11.03
C ALA A 147 6.72 0.79 -9.67
N MET A 148 6.90 0.03 -8.60
CA MET A 148 6.64 0.52 -7.24
C MET A 148 7.62 1.60 -6.78
N ARG A 149 8.91 1.50 -7.16
CA ARG A 149 9.91 2.52 -6.84
C ARG A 149 9.68 3.82 -7.60
N LEU A 150 9.42 3.72 -8.89
CA LEU A 150 9.26 4.89 -9.78
C LEU A 150 7.93 5.61 -9.55
N GLY A 151 6.90 4.91 -9.13
CA GLY A 151 5.57 5.45 -8.99
C GLY A 151 5.33 6.38 -7.81
N LYS A 152 6.34 6.65 -6.96
CA LYS A 152 6.24 7.58 -5.82
C LYS A 152 4.97 7.39 -4.99
N LEU A 153 4.57 6.13 -4.77
CA LEU A 153 3.30 5.73 -4.13
C LEU A 153 3.06 6.35 -2.76
N GLY A 154 4.13 6.75 -2.11
CA GLY A 154 4.11 7.17 -0.73
C GLY A 154 3.87 6.01 0.24
N GLU A 155 4.19 6.27 1.48
CA GLU A 155 4.02 5.35 2.58
C GLU A 155 2.69 5.60 3.28
N GLN A 156 2.00 4.51 3.60
CA GLN A 156 0.82 4.57 4.45
C GLN A 156 1.08 3.84 5.77
N ILE A 157 0.47 4.38 6.80
CA ILE A 157 0.49 3.84 8.16
C ILE A 157 -0.94 3.47 8.52
N VAL A 158 -1.15 2.19 8.85
CA VAL A 158 -2.49 1.67 9.12
C VAL A 158 -2.61 1.25 10.57
N ILE A 159 -3.53 1.87 11.27
CA ILE A 159 -3.84 1.56 12.66
C ILE A 159 -4.83 0.41 12.69
N LYS A 160 -4.47 -0.70 13.33
CA LYS A 160 -5.19 -1.98 13.26
C LYS A 160 -5.87 -2.39 14.56
N SER A 161 -5.29 -2.13 15.72
CA SER A 161 -5.79 -2.63 16.99
C SER A 161 -6.59 -1.59 17.76
N LYS A 162 -7.52 -2.06 18.61
CA LYS A 162 -8.24 -1.18 19.56
C LYS A 162 -7.27 -0.43 20.48
N TYR A 163 -6.16 -1.07 20.84
CA TYR A 163 -5.16 -0.47 21.70
C TYR A 163 -4.50 0.73 21.01
N ALA A 164 -4.04 0.58 19.75
CA ALA A 164 -3.46 1.69 19.00
C ALA A 164 -4.48 2.82 18.77
N PHE A 165 -5.75 2.50 18.51
CA PHE A 165 -6.82 3.50 18.42
C PHE A 165 -7.00 4.30 19.71
N SER A 166 -6.84 3.68 20.90
CA SER A 166 -6.97 4.37 22.18
C SER A 166 -5.82 5.34 22.49
N LEU A 167 -4.69 5.21 21.78
CA LEU A 167 -3.52 6.07 21.91
C LEU A 167 -3.52 7.25 20.91
N LEU A 168 -4.48 7.29 19.98
CA LEU A 168 -4.63 8.40 19.05
C LEU A 168 -5.14 9.64 19.75
N HIS A 169 -4.43 10.74 19.56
CA HIS A 169 -4.86 12.06 20.00
C HIS A 169 -5.09 12.96 18.78
N TYR A 170 -6.27 13.55 18.70
CA TYR A 170 -6.63 14.49 17.65
C TYR A 170 -6.00 15.86 17.90
N ASP A 171 -5.26 16.38 16.91
CA ASP A 171 -4.50 17.63 16.99
C ASP A 171 -5.06 18.74 16.08
N GLY A 172 -6.24 18.51 15.47
CA GLY A 172 -6.88 19.46 14.57
C GLY A 172 -6.93 19.02 13.12
N PHE A 173 -7.26 19.94 12.23
CA PHE A 173 -7.35 19.66 10.80
C PHE A 173 -6.87 20.84 9.95
N SER A 174 -6.58 20.57 8.67
CA SER A 174 -6.40 21.55 7.60
C SER A 174 -7.31 21.24 6.40
N ILE A 175 -7.57 22.25 5.56
CA ILE A 175 -8.37 22.07 4.35
C ILE A 175 -7.46 21.74 3.18
N ALA A 176 -7.84 20.75 2.38
CA ALA A 176 -7.22 20.42 1.12
C ALA A 176 -8.06 20.99 -0.04
N GLU A 177 -7.47 21.90 -0.81
CA GLU A 177 -8.10 22.53 -1.97
C GLU A 177 -8.10 21.60 -3.18
N LYS A 178 -9.26 21.27 -3.73
CA LYS A 178 -9.38 20.35 -4.88
C LYS A 178 -8.66 20.88 -6.12
N GLU A 179 -8.69 22.21 -6.36
CA GLU A 179 -8.06 22.84 -7.50
C GLU A 179 -6.56 22.56 -7.59
N LYS A 180 -5.90 22.39 -6.43
CA LYS A 180 -4.48 22.06 -6.34
C LYS A 180 -4.24 20.55 -6.30
N TYR A 181 -4.88 19.88 -5.35
CA TYR A 181 -4.51 18.49 -5.00
C TYR A 181 -5.17 17.44 -5.88
N TYR A 182 -6.34 17.71 -6.44
CA TYR A 182 -6.96 16.81 -7.42
C TYR A 182 -6.18 16.79 -8.75
N VAL A 183 -5.73 17.97 -9.21
CA VAL A 183 -4.91 18.08 -10.43
C VAL A 183 -3.59 17.34 -10.25
N ARG A 184 -2.94 17.51 -9.09
CA ARG A 184 -1.68 16.83 -8.78
C ARG A 184 -1.86 15.31 -8.75
N ARG A 185 -2.89 14.80 -8.06
CA ARG A 185 -3.19 13.37 -8.02
C ARG A 185 -3.48 12.81 -9.42
N LYS A 186 -4.22 13.55 -10.26
CA LYS A 186 -4.48 13.12 -11.62
C LYS A 186 -3.19 13.04 -12.45
N ALA A 187 -2.31 14.03 -12.35
CA ALA A 187 -1.03 14.00 -13.04
C ALA A 187 -0.17 12.79 -12.63
N GLN A 188 -0.15 12.43 -11.34
CA GLN A 188 0.55 11.24 -10.86
C GLN A 188 -0.05 9.94 -11.42
N ASN A 189 -1.37 9.85 -11.55
CA ASN A 189 -2.02 8.68 -12.16
C ASN A 189 -1.67 8.59 -13.66
N ASP A 190 -1.70 9.72 -14.39
CA ASP A 190 -1.34 9.76 -15.81
C ASP A 190 0.15 9.35 -16.03
N GLU A 191 1.06 9.78 -15.11
CA GLU A 191 2.47 9.33 -15.10
C GLU A 191 2.60 7.83 -14.82
N ALA A 192 1.80 7.28 -13.90
CA ALA A 192 1.81 5.85 -13.59
C ALA A 192 1.30 4.99 -14.76
N ASP A 193 0.28 5.45 -15.49
CA ASP A 193 -0.25 4.76 -16.67
C ASP A 193 0.80 4.74 -17.81
N GLN A 194 1.55 5.84 -18.00
CA GLN A 194 2.66 5.89 -18.94
C GLN A 194 3.78 4.93 -18.51
N LEU A 195 4.18 4.95 -17.26
CA LEU A 195 5.18 4.04 -16.70
C LEU A 195 4.77 2.57 -16.89
N TYR A 196 3.49 2.25 -16.73
CA TYR A 196 2.98 0.90 -16.97
C TYR A 196 3.21 0.47 -18.42
N SER A 197 2.90 1.35 -19.38
CA SER A 197 3.13 1.08 -20.81
C SER A 197 4.61 0.86 -21.10
N ASP A 198 5.48 1.72 -20.57
CA ASP A 198 6.93 1.64 -20.77
C ASP A 198 7.50 0.32 -20.18
N ILE A 199 7.06 -0.08 -18.98
CA ILE A 199 7.49 -1.33 -18.32
C ILE A 199 7.06 -2.58 -19.11
N LEU A 200 5.88 -2.56 -19.76
CA LEU A 200 5.43 -3.68 -20.58
C LEU A 200 6.28 -3.87 -21.85
N GLU A 201 6.88 -2.78 -22.37
CA GLU A 201 7.75 -2.81 -23.55
C GLU A 201 9.19 -3.21 -23.21
N GLU A 202 9.60 -3.13 -21.94
CA GLU A 202 10.95 -3.55 -21.51
C GLU A 202 11.10 -5.08 -21.55
N GLU A 203 12.08 -5.56 -22.31
CA GLU A 203 12.55 -6.96 -22.19
C GLU A 203 13.37 -7.10 -20.91
N THR A 204 12.93 -7.94 -19.98
CA THR A 204 13.68 -8.20 -18.76
C THR A 204 13.92 -9.69 -18.52
N ASP A 205 15.14 -10.03 -18.16
CA ASP A 205 15.55 -11.36 -17.67
C ASP A 205 15.10 -11.57 -16.21
N GLY A 206 13.83 -11.26 -15.91
CA GLY A 206 13.30 -11.31 -14.57
C GLY A 206 12.55 -12.61 -14.26
N LEU A 207 12.25 -12.83 -12.96
CA LEU A 207 11.42 -13.94 -12.53
C LEU A 207 9.92 -13.60 -12.70
N TYR A 208 9.23 -14.40 -13.47
CA TYR A 208 7.78 -14.35 -13.59
C TYR A 208 7.13 -15.20 -12.52
N ILE A 209 5.85 -14.95 -12.22
CA ILE A 209 5.15 -15.68 -11.16
C ILE A 209 5.13 -17.20 -11.40
N LEU A 210 5.06 -17.65 -12.66
CA LEU A 210 5.11 -19.08 -12.97
C LEU A 210 6.49 -19.69 -12.72
N ASP A 211 7.58 -18.92 -12.88
CA ASP A 211 8.93 -19.38 -12.57
C ASP A 211 9.12 -19.51 -11.07
N ILE A 212 8.58 -18.56 -10.31
CA ILE A 212 8.56 -18.57 -8.84
C ILE A 212 7.83 -19.83 -8.34
N ILE A 213 6.65 -20.12 -8.91
CA ILE A 213 5.84 -21.30 -8.52
C ILE A 213 6.54 -22.60 -8.88
N ARG A 214 7.07 -22.71 -10.11
CA ARG A 214 7.72 -23.94 -10.63
C ARG A 214 9.05 -24.22 -9.93
N GLY A 215 9.81 -23.17 -9.65
CA GLY A 215 11.10 -23.23 -8.96
C GLY A 215 10.99 -23.40 -7.45
N GLY A 216 9.78 -23.29 -6.86
CA GLY A 216 9.61 -23.32 -5.41
C GLY A 216 10.38 -22.19 -4.72
N ILE A 217 10.50 -21.03 -5.38
CA ILE A 217 11.32 -19.91 -4.92
C ILE A 217 10.72 -19.35 -3.63
N GLN A 218 11.58 -19.16 -2.63
CA GLN A 218 11.24 -18.67 -1.30
C GLN A 218 11.67 -17.21 -1.12
N ASN A 219 11.25 -16.60 -0.01
CA ASN A 219 11.46 -15.17 0.28
C ASN A 219 12.95 -14.78 0.42
N ASP A 220 13.85 -15.75 0.67
CA ASP A 220 15.29 -15.56 0.83
C ASP A 220 16.07 -15.66 -0.50
N ASP A 221 15.41 -15.97 -1.61
CA ASP A 221 16.05 -16.05 -2.93
C ASP A 221 16.63 -14.67 -3.31
N PRO A 222 17.93 -14.58 -3.64
CA PRO A 222 18.60 -13.31 -3.93
C PRO A 222 18.08 -12.60 -5.20
N ARG A 223 17.34 -13.30 -6.05
CA ARG A 223 16.73 -12.73 -7.27
C ARG A 223 15.45 -11.95 -6.98
N ILE A 224 14.87 -12.12 -5.78
CA ILE A 224 13.67 -11.36 -5.39
C ILE A 224 14.11 -9.99 -4.87
N PRO A 225 13.62 -8.89 -5.45
CA PRO A 225 13.95 -7.54 -4.98
C PRO A 225 13.56 -7.35 -3.51
N ARG A 226 14.51 -6.88 -2.72
CA ARG A 226 14.32 -6.44 -1.34
C ARG A 226 14.44 -4.92 -1.34
N ASN A 227 13.75 -4.27 -0.45
CA ASN A 227 13.73 -2.82 -0.33
C ASN A 227 13.25 -2.06 -1.58
N LEU A 228 12.16 -1.37 -1.39
CA LEU A 228 11.64 -0.42 -2.35
C LEU A 228 12.07 1.02 -2.02
N SER A 229 12.93 1.21 -1.01
CA SER A 229 13.27 2.50 -0.41
C SER A 229 14.62 3.09 -0.87
N GLU A 230 15.10 2.76 -2.07
CA GLU A 230 16.22 3.48 -2.72
C GLU A 230 15.83 4.04 -4.08
#